data_c1ae8de8fd8407bf97d1b4e7f6a6907e
#
_entry.id   c1ae8de8fd8407bf97d1b4e7f6a6907e
#
_cell.length_a   1.000
_cell.length_b   1.000
_cell.length_c   1.000
_cell.angle_alpha   90.00
_cell.angle_beta   90.00
_cell.angle_gamma   90.00
#
_symmetry.space_group_name_H-M   'P 1'
#
loop_
_entity.id
_entity.type
_entity.pdbx_description
1 polymer ?
#
loop_
_entity_poly.entity_id
_entity_poly.type
_entity_poly.pdbx_seq_one_letter_code
_entity_poly.pdbx_strand_id
1 'polypeptide(L)'
;MFQVVNHEIPAEVITKLQAVGKEFFELPQEEKEVYAKPPGSQSIEGYGTMLQKELGGKKGWVDHLFHKIWPPSAINYHFWPKNPPSYRETNEKYAKYLHGVVDKLFKSLSLGLGFEGHELKEAAGGDELVYLLKINYYPPCPRPDLALGVVAHTDMSFFTILVPNEVDGLQAFKDGHWYNVKYIPNALVIHIGDQIEILSNGKYKSVLHRTTVDKEKTRISWPVFLEPPSDFEVGPHPKLVNEDNPPKYKTKKYGDYVYCKLNKLPQ
;
A
#
# COMPACT_ATOMS: atom_id res chain seq x y z
N MET A 1 0.68 12.50 2.87
CA MET A 1 1.60 11.54 3.52
C MET A 1 2.00 12.07 4.89
N PHE A 2 2.08 11.23 5.92
CA PHE A 2 2.51 11.57 7.28
C PHE A 2 3.05 10.31 7.97
N GLN A 3 3.63 10.46 9.15
CA GLN A 3 4.12 9.34 9.95
C GLN A 3 3.38 9.24 11.26
N VAL A 4 3.10 8.01 11.71
CA VAL A 4 2.43 7.73 12.98
C VAL A 4 3.40 7.04 13.91
N VAL A 5 3.61 7.66 15.05
CA VAL A 5 4.32 7.11 16.22
C VAL A 5 3.32 6.64 17.26
N ASN A 6 3.74 5.85 18.22
CA ASN A 6 2.87 5.33 19.30
C ASN A 6 1.61 4.61 18.78
N HIS A 7 1.77 3.88 17.67
CA HIS A 7 0.70 3.17 16.95
C HIS A 7 0.27 1.87 17.64
N GLU A 8 0.83 1.54 18.80
CA GLU A 8 0.50 0.37 19.63
C GLU A 8 0.81 -1.01 19.00
N ILE A 9 1.40 -1.09 17.82
CA ILE A 9 1.99 -2.34 17.33
C ILE A 9 3.30 -2.53 18.08
N PRO A 10 3.48 -3.64 18.82
CA PRO A 10 4.73 -3.90 19.54
C PRO A 10 5.94 -3.92 18.59
N ALA A 11 7.05 -3.34 19.02
CA ALA A 11 8.25 -3.25 18.19
C ALA A 11 8.76 -4.64 17.74
N GLU A 12 8.62 -5.65 18.61
CA GLU A 12 9.00 -7.03 18.28
C GLU A 12 8.15 -7.62 17.14
N VAL A 13 6.88 -7.20 16.99
CA VAL A 13 6.01 -7.64 15.88
C VAL A 13 6.52 -7.05 14.56
N ILE A 14 6.88 -5.76 14.55
CA ILE A 14 7.45 -5.10 13.37
C ILE A 14 8.81 -5.71 13.02
N THR A 15 9.69 -5.89 13.99
CA THR A 15 11.00 -6.50 13.80
C THR A 15 10.87 -7.92 13.22
N LYS A 16 9.91 -8.72 13.75
CA LYS A 16 9.68 -10.08 13.24
C LYS A 16 9.09 -10.05 11.83
N LEU A 17 8.16 -9.14 11.53
CA LEU A 17 7.61 -8.94 10.18
C LEU A 17 8.74 -8.62 9.17
N GLN A 18 9.63 -7.72 9.54
CA GLN A 18 10.78 -7.34 8.70
C GLN A 18 11.73 -8.54 8.50
N ALA A 19 12.02 -9.31 9.56
CA ALA A 19 12.90 -10.47 9.49
C ALA A 19 12.34 -11.54 8.54
N VAL A 20 11.09 -11.99 8.74
CA VAL A 20 10.52 -13.06 7.91
C VAL A 20 10.33 -12.64 6.45
N GLY A 21 10.05 -11.36 6.19
CA GLY A 21 9.98 -10.85 4.82
C GLY A 21 11.36 -10.83 4.14
N LYS A 22 12.40 -10.40 4.86
CA LYS A 22 13.77 -10.43 4.37
C LYS A 22 14.23 -11.87 4.10
N GLU A 23 14.07 -12.77 5.06
CA GLU A 23 14.41 -14.18 4.94
C GLU A 23 13.76 -14.83 3.71
N PHE A 24 12.48 -14.53 3.42
CA PHE A 24 11.80 -15.02 2.21
C PHE A 24 12.52 -14.57 0.92
N PHE A 25 12.90 -13.30 0.80
CA PHE A 25 13.56 -12.80 -0.42
C PHE A 25 15.01 -13.30 -0.56
N GLU A 26 15.64 -13.76 0.52
CA GLU A 26 16.96 -14.37 0.53
C GLU A 26 16.95 -15.89 0.24
N LEU A 27 15.77 -16.51 0.12
CA LEU A 27 15.64 -17.90 -0.33
C LEU A 27 16.15 -18.10 -1.76
N PRO A 28 16.53 -19.33 -2.14
CA PRO A 28 16.77 -19.71 -3.52
C PRO A 28 15.62 -19.32 -4.45
N GLN A 29 15.92 -19.01 -5.70
CA GLN A 29 14.91 -18.51 -6.65
C GLN A 29 13.77 -19.51 -6.85
N GLU A 30 14.09 -20.80 -6.93
CA GLU A 30 13.13 -21.89 -7.09
C GLU A 30 12.14 -21.99 -5.94
N GLU A 31 12.52 -21.67 -4.71
CA GLU A 31 11.63 -21.66 -3.56
C GLU A 31 10.65 -20.48 -3.59
N LYS A 32 11.10 -19.32 -4.10
CA LYS A 32 10.25 -18.13 -4.25
C LYS A 32 9.25 -18.28 -5.39
N GLU A 33 9.68 -18.90 -6.50
CA GLU A 33 8.86 -19.11 -7.70
C GLU A 33 7.67 -20.04 -7.46
N VAL A 34 7.69 -20.88 -6.44
CA VAL A 34 6.52 -21.66 -6.00
C VAL A 34 5.31 -20.77 -5.71
N TYR A 35 5.56 -19.53 -5.28
CA TYR A 35 4.53 -18.52 -4.98
C TYR A 35 4.28 -17.56 -6.14
N ALA A 36 4.87 -17.81 -7.32
CA ALA A 36 4.69 -16.95 -8.46
C ALA A 36 3.23 -16.94 -8.93
N LYS A 37 2.80 -15.79 -9.43
CA LYS A 37 1.48 -15.63 -10.03
C LYS A 37 1.35 -16.59 -11.23
N PRO A 38 0.33 -17.46 -11.27
CA PRO A 38 0.13 -18.35 -12.42
C PRO A 38 -0.02 -17.57 -13.73
N PRO A 39 0.57 -18.04 -14.83
CA PRO A 39 0.39 -17.41 -16.14
C PRO A 39 -1.09 -17.22 -16.49
N GLY A 40 -1.47 -16.03 -16.97
CA GLY A 40 -2.86 -15.70 -17.32
C GLY A 40 -3.79 -15.42 -16.13
N SER A 41 -3.33 -15.56 -14.89
CA SER A 41 -4.15 -15.24 -13.72
C SER A 41 -4.49 -13.75 -13.64
N GLN A 42 -5.73 -13.43 -13.27
CA GLN A 42 -6.17 -12.07 -12.99
C GLN A 42 -5.89 -11.66 -11.52
N SER A 43 -5.46 -12.61 -10.67
CA SER A 43 -5.11 -12.30 -9.28
C SER A 43 -3.91 -11.35 -9.22
N ILE A 44 -3.94 -10.41 -8.27
CA ILE A 44 -2.79 -9.58 -7.94
C ILE A 44 -1.79 -10.32 -7.03
N GLU A 45 -2.25 -11.37 -6.32
CA GLU A 45 -1.45 -12.10 -5.35
C GLU A 45 -0.36 -12.95 -6.03
N GLY A 46 0.76 -13.07 -5.39
CA GLY A 46 1.90 -13.91 -5.78
C GLY A 46 3.24 -13.17 -5.77
N TYR A 47 4.29 -13.96 -5.95
CA TYR A 47 5.65 -13.48 -6.11
C TYR A 47 5.92 -13.10 -7.58
N GLY A 48 6.76 -12.10 -7.78
CA GLY A 48 7.23 -11.75 -9.13
C GLY A 48 8.18 -10.57 -9.14
N THR A 49 8.80 -10.39 -10.31
CA THR A 49 9.62 -9.21 -10.62
C THR A 49 8.76 -8.25 -11.43
N MET A 50 8.65 -7.02 -11.00
CA MET A 50 7.94 -6.01 -11.75
C MET A 50 8.84 -5.43 -12.84
N LEU A 51 8.78 -6.04 -14.02
CA LEU A 51 9.35 -5.46 -15.23
C LEU A 51 8.39 -4.34 -15.69
N GLN A 52 8.50 -3.17 -15.07
CA GLN A 52 7.79 -2.00 -15.57
C GLN A 52 8.37 -1.62 -16.92
N LYS A 53 7.52 -1.54 -17.95
CA LYS A 53 7.86 -0.90 -19.20
C LYS A 53 8.36 0.51 -18.92
N GLU A 54 9.44 0.91 -19.55
CA GLU A 54 10.08 2.20 -19.41
C GLU A 54 9.07 3.36 -19.41
N LEU A 55 8.85 3.95 -18.24
CA LEU A 55 8.20 5.24 -18.10
C LEU A 55 9.31 6.26 -17.86
N GLY A 56 9.63 7.06 -18.89
CA GLY A 56 10.71 8.05 -18.83
C GLY A 56 12.12 7.46 -18.92
N GLY A 57 12.31 6.30 -19.55
CA GLY A 57 13.63 5.69 -19.82
C GLY A 57 14.27 4.96 -18.64
N LYS A 58 13.63 4.90 -17.47
CA LYS A 58 14.15 4.16 -16.30
C LYS A 58 13.49 2.79 -16.15
N LYS A 59 14.30 1.77 -15.82
CA LYS A 59 13.84 0.39 -15.61
C LYS A 59 13.34 0.20 -14.18
N GLY A 60 12.32 -0.65 -14.00
CA GLY A 60 11.92 -1.14 -12.69
C GLY A 60 13.02 -2.04 -12.09
N TRP A 61 13.30 -1.87 -10.79
CA TRP A 61 14.34 -2.63 -10.08
C TRP A 61 13.78 -3.10 -8.74
N VAL A 62 12.84 -4.05 -8.81
CA VAL A 62 12.12 -4.55 -7.63
C VAL A 62 11.55 -5.94 -7.84
N ASP A 63 11.74 -6.81 -6.86
CA ASP A 63 10.96 -8.01 -6.67
C ASP A 63 9.85 -7.75 -5.64
N HIS A 64 8.77 -8.48 -5.73
CA HIS A 64 7.65 -8.29 -4.81
C HIS A 64 6.93 -9.59 -4.48
N LEU A 65 6.29 -9.59 -3.32
CA LEU A 65 5.33 -10.60 -2.92
C LEU A 65 4.04 -9.89 -2.51
N PHE A 66 2.94 -10.27 -3.14
CA PHE A 66 1.59 -9.78 -2.80
C PHE A 66 0.75 -10.88 -2.20
N HIS A 67 0.08 -10.63 -1.10
CA HIS A 67 -1.00 -11.46 -0.59
C HIS A 67 -1.93 -10.71 0.36
N LYS A 68 -3.18 -11.15 0.43
CA LYS A 68 -4.15 -10.60 1.39
C LYS A 68 -3.80 -11.07 2.81
N ILE A 69 -3.98 -10.18 3.78
CA ILE A 69 -3.77 -10.46 5.21
C ILE A 69 -5.02 -10.20 6.06
N TRP A 70 -6.09 -9.64 5.48
CA TRP A 70 -7.37 -9.36 6.12
C TRP A 70 -8.49 -9.19 5.07
N PRO A 71 -9.76 -9.53 5.39
CA PRO A 71 -10.19 -10.29 6.57
C PRO A 71 -9.73 -11.76 6.48
N PRO A 72 -9.78 -12.54 7.59
CA PRO A 72 -9.39 -13.95 7.57
C PRO A 72 -10.09 -14.79 6.50
N SER A 73 -11.35 -14.47 6.20
CA SER A 73 -12.15 -15.13 5.14
C SER A 73 -11.65 -14.88 3.71
N ALA A 74 -10.88 -13.81 3.49
CA ALA A 74 -10.33 -13.46 2.17
C ALA A 74 -8.90 -13.98 1.94
N ILE A 75 -8.29 -14.59 2.97
CA ILE A 75 -6.90 -15.08 2.90
C ILE A 75 -6.82 -16.33 2.02
N ASN A 76 -5.91 -16.27 1.04
CA ASN A 76 -5.50 -17.44 0.26
C ASN A 76 -4.09 -17.87 0.66
N TYR A 77 -4.00 -18.87 1.53
CA TYR A 77 -2.72 -19.38 2.02
C TYR A 77 -1.82 -20.03 0.95
N HIS A 78 -2.32 -20.22 -0.28
CA HIS A 78 -1.49 -20.65 -1.41
C HIS A 78 -0.37 -19.64 -1.71
N PHE A 79 -0.65 -18.36 -1.55
CA PHE A 79 0.31 -17.28 -1.79
C PHE A 79 1.16 -16.90 -0.57
N TRP A 80 0.92 -17.56 0.57
CA TRP A 80 1.65 -17.29 1.79
C TRP A 80 2.85 -18.22 1.93
N PRO A 81 4.10 -17.70 2.01
CA PRO A 81 5.28 -18.53 2.23
C PRO A 81 5.14 -19.49 3.42
N LYS A 82 5.59 -20.73 3.21
CA LYS A 82 5.79 -21.72 4.27
C LYS A 82 7.17 -21.60 4.91
N ASN A 83 8.13 -21.05 4.16
CA ASN A 83 9.49 -20.76 4.58
C ASN A 83 9.78 -19.27 4.47
N PRO A 84 10.22 -18.57 5.54
CA PRO A 84 10.55 -19.15 6.87
C PRO A 84 9.30 -19.64 7.63
N PRO A 85 9.43 -20.63 8.52
CA PRO A 85 8.27 -21.26 9.20
C PRO A 85 7.38 -20.31 9.98
N SER A 86 7.95 -19.24 10.53
CA SER A 86 7.20 -18.22 11.30
C SER A 86 6.51 -17.15 10.43
N TYR A 87 6.62 -17.22 9.08
CA TYR A 87 6.07 -16.21 8.17
C TYR A 87 4.56 -16.00 8.39
N ARG A 88 3.79 -17.09 8.41
CA ARG A 88 2.31 -17.03 8.52
C ARG A 88 1.87 -16.45 9.85
N GLU A 89 2.34 -17.03 10.96
CA GLU A 89 2.00 -16.57 12.30
C GLU A 89 2.34 -15.08 12.50
N THR A 90 3.50 -14.65 11.99
CA THR A 90 3.95 -13.26 12.09
C THR A 90 3.02 -12.31 11.35
N ASN A 91 2.63 -12.64 10.11
CA ASN A 91 1.74 -11.80 9.32
C ASN A 91 0.31 -11.77 9.89
N GLU A 92 -0.20 -12.89 10.40
CA GLU A 92 -1.50 -12.94 11.10
C GLU A 92 -1.49 -12.08 12.38
N LYS A 93 -0.41 -12.15 13.15
CA LYS A 93 -0.24 -11.31 14.34
C LYS A 93 -0.16 -9.83 13.98
N TYR A 94 0.61 -9.48 12.95
CA TYR A 94 0.70 -8.12 12.45
C TYR A 94 -0.66 -7.60 11.98
N ALA A 95 -1.42 -8.37 11.20
CA ALA A 95 -2.73 -7.98 10.70
C ALA A 95 -3.72 -7.63 11.82
N LYS A 96 -3.70 -8.38 12.93
CA LYS A 96 -4.56 -8.11 14.09
C LYS A 96 -4.26 -6.76 14.74
N TYR A 97 -2.97 -6.43 14.94
CA TYR A 97 -2.59 -5.10 15.46
C TYR A 97 -2.90 -3.99 14.48
N LEU A 98 -2.65 -4.24 13.17
CA LEU A 98 -2.90 -3.27 12.12
C LEU A 98 -4.37 -2.85 12.05
N HIS A 99 -5.29 -3.76 12.32
CA HIS A 99 -6.73 -3.48 12.34
C HIS A 99 -7.07 -2.34 13.33
N GLY A 100 -6.49 -2.35 14.54
CA GLY A 100 -6.67 -1.26 15.51
C GLY A 100 -6.07 0.08 15.04
N VAL A 101 -4.97 0.05 14.29
CA VAL A 101 -4.39 1.26 13.68
C VAL A 101 -5.32 1.82 12.61
N VAL A 102 -5.88 0.96 11.77
CA VAL A 102 -6.85 1.32 10.72
C VAL A 102 -8.05 2.04 11.31
N ASP A 103 -8.64 1.51 12.39
CA ASP A 103 -9.78 2.14 13.07
C ASP A 103 -9.45 3.54 13.56
N LYS A 104 -8.27 3.71 14.17
CA LYS A 104 -7.80 5.01 14.64
C LYS A 104 -7.58 6.02 13.51
N LEU A 105 -7.04 5.56 12.37
CA LEU A 105 -6.83 6.39 11.19
C LEU A 105 -8.16 6.87 10.60
N PHE A 106 -9.11 5.96 10.37
CA PHE A 106 -10.44 6.33 9.88
C PHE A 106 -11.14 7.29 10.84
N LYS A 107 -11.12 7.00 12.14
CA LYS A 107 -11.70 7.87 13.18
C LYS A 107 -11.10 9.27 13.13
N SER A 108 -9.77 9.37 13.06
CA SER A 108 -9.07 10.67 13.05
C SER A 108 -9.39 11.48 11.78
N LEU A 109 -9.45 10.83 10.63
CA LEU A 109 -9.81 11.50 9.37
C LEU A 109 -11.30 11.87 9.32
N SER A 110 -12.17 11.04 9.90
CA SER A 110 -13.59 11.33 10.06
C SER A 110 -13.80 12.63 10.84
N LEU A 111 -13.21 12.72 12.03
CA LEU A 111 -13.24 13.91 12.87
C LEU A 111 -12.66 15.15 12.18
N GLY A 112 -11.58 14.99 11.42
CA GLY A 112 -10.96 16.06 10.62
C GLY A 112 -11.84 16.59 9.49
N LEU A 113 -12.87 15.83 9.08
CA LEU A 113 -13.91 16.27 8.13
C LEU A 113 -15.12 16.89 8.83
N GLY A 114 -15.17 16.87 10.15
CA GLY A 114 -16.32 17.30 10.95
C GLY A 114 -17.42 16.23 11.05
N PHE A 115 -17.06 14.95 10.86
CA PHE A 115 -17.96 13.81 10.96
C PHE A 115 -17.88 13.14 12.34
N GLU A 116 -18.82 12.25 12.63
CA GLU A 116 -18.68 11.31 13.72
C GLU A 116 -17.54 10.31 13.42
N GLY A 117 -16.88 9.81 14.46
CA GLY A 117 -15.63 9.04 14.33
C GLY A 117 -15.74 7.75 13.49
N HIS A 118 -16.94 7.19 13.33
CA HIS A 118 -17.20 5.94 12.58
C HIS A 118 -17.58 6.18 11.11
N GLU A 119 -18.13 7.37 10.77
CA GLU A 119 -18.79 7.61 9.49
C GLU A 119 -17.90 7.37 8.26
N LEU A 120 -16.64 7.80 8.32
CA LEU A 120 -15.74 7.63 7.17
C LEU A 120 -15.40 6.16 6.92
N LYS A 121 -15.26 5.36 8.00
CA LYS A 121 -15.01 3.91 7.87
C LYS A 121 -16.25 3.21 7.29
N GLU A 122 -17.44 3.54 7.75
CA GLU A 122 -18.69 2.99 7.21
C GLU A 122 -18.84 3.33 5.72
N ALA A 123 -18.59 4.60 5.36
CA ALA A 123 -18.63 5.03 3.96
C ALA A 123 -17.52 4.42 3.09
N ALA A 124 -16.50 3.81 3.68
CA ALA A 124 -15.44 3.08 3.01
C ALA A 124 -15.69 1.56 2.89
N GLY A 125 -16.82 1.06 3.40
CA GLY A 125 -17.16 -0.37 3.37
C GLY A 125 -17.03 -1.08 4.73
N GLY A 126 -16.70 -0.35 5.79
CA GLY A 126 -16.72 -0.88 7.16
C GLY A 126 -15.77 -2.05 7.36
N ASP A 127 -16.32 -3.19 7.78
CA ASP A 127 -15.55 -4.41 8.07
C ASP A 127 -15.28 -5.28 6.84
N GLU A 128 -15.80 -4.91 5.66
CA GLU A 128 -15.53 -5.59 4.39
C GLU A 128 -14.19 -5.17 3.75
N LEU A 129 -13.47 -4.23 4.37
CA LEU A 129 -12.17 -3.77 3.89
C LEU A 129 -11.16 -4.92 3.79
N VAL A 130 -10.49 -4.97 2.65
CA VAL A 130 -9.42 -5.94 2.37
C VAL A 130 -8.07 -5.27 2.63
N TYR A 131 -7.20 -5.98 3.37
CA TYR A 131 -5.81 -5.54 3.58
C TYR A 131 -4.90 -6.39 2.72
N LEU A 132 -4.30 -5.75 1.73
CA LEU A 132 -3.40 -6.37 0.77
C LEU A 132 -1.96 -5.98 1.13
N LEU A 133 -1.20 -6.92 1.68
CA LEU A 133 0.22 -6.72 1.94
C LEU A 133 1.00 -6.90 0.64
N LYS A 134 1.91 -5.96 0.38
CA LYS A 134 2.96 -6.07 -0.63
C LYS A 134 4.31 -5.94 0.06
N ILE A 135 5.17 -6.94 -0.07
CA ILE A 135 6.56 -6.78 0.31
C ILE A 135 7.34 -6.42 -0.96
N ASN A 136 8.02 -5.27 -0.95
CA ASN A 136 8.90 -4.88 -2.04
C ASN A 136 10.35 -5.07 -1.61
N TYR A 137 11.11 -5.77 -2.42
CA TYR A 137 12.54 -6.03 -2.23
C TYR A 137 13.33 -5.35 -3.36
N TYR A 138 14.15 -4.38 -2.99
CA TYR A 138 14.97 -3.61 -3.92
C TYR A 138 16.44 -3.95 -3.65
N PRO A 139 17.04 -4.87 -4.42
CA PRO A 139 18.45 -5.22 -4.25
C PRO A 139 19.36 -4.03 -4.63
N PRO A 140 20.64 -4.04 -4.22
CA PRO A 140 21.60 -3.05 -4.66
C PRO A 140 21.59 -2.89 -6.18
N CYS A 141 21.51 -1.66 -6.66
CA CYS A 141 21.43 -1.37 -8.09
C CYS A 141 22.74 -0.74 -8.57
N PRO A 142 23.49 -1.38 -9.50
CA PRO A 142 24.77 -0.85 -9.96
C PRO A 142 24.62 0.48 -10.74
N ARG A 143 23.44 0.77 -11.29
CA ARG A 143 23.15 1.96 -12.08
C ARG A 143 21.84 2.65 -11.62
N PRO A 144 21.81 3.24 -10.40
CA PRO A 144 20.60 3.87 -9.85
C PRO A 144 20.15 5.11 -10.66
N ASP A 145 21.02 5.66 -11.48
CA ASP A 145 20.69 6.70 -12.45
C ASP A 145 19.74 6.22 -13.57
N LEU A 146 19.77 4.93 -13.91
CA LEU A 146 18.97 4.29 -14.97
C LEU A 146 17.75 3.51 -14.43
N ALA A 147 17.57 3.45 -13.10
CA ALA A 147 16.53 2.63 -12.48
C ALA A 147 15.68 3.41 -11.49
N LEU A 148 14.48 2.89 -11.22
CA LEU A 148 13.61 3.25 -10.10
C LEU A 148 13.11 1.95 -9.45
N GLY A 149 12.92 1.98 -8.15
CA GLY A 149 12.22 0.87 -7.48
C GLY A 149 10.75 0.80 -7.93
N VAL A 150 10.02 1.90 -7.74
CA VAL A 150 8.66 2.08 -8.24
C VAL A 150 8.54 3.46 -8.86
N VAL A 151 7.95 3.54 -10.06
CA VAL A 151 7.73 4.82 -10.76
C VAL A 151 6.72 5.69 -10.04
N ALA A 152 6.67 6.97 -10.41
CA ALA A 152 5.75 7.93 -9.84
C ALA A 152 4.28 7.49 -10.03
N HIS A 153 3.54 7.39 -8.92
CA HIS A 153 2.13 6.99 -8.89
C HIS A 153 1.44 7.52 -7.63
N THR A 154 0.12 7.44 -7.63
CA THR A 154 -0.71 7.54 -6.43
C THR A 154 -1.30 6.16 -6.14
N ASP A 155 -1.53 5.84 -4.87
CA ASP A 155 -2.12 4.56 -4.46
C ASP A 155 -3.63 4.55 -4.73
N MET A 156 -4.15 3.45 -5.27
CA MET A 156 -5.57 3.31 -5.62
C MET A 156 -6.47 3.05 -4.41
N SER A 157 -5.87 2.66 -3.28
CA SER A 157 -6.52 2.30 -2.02
C SER A 157 -7.10 3.50 -1.26
N PHE A 158 -7.72 3.25 -0.11
CA PHE A 158 -8.05 4.31 0.87
C PHE A 158 -6.78 4.85 1.53
N PHE A 159 -6.00 3.96 2.13
CA PHE A 159 -4.68 4.28 2.66
C PHE A 159 -3.68 3.22 2.25
N THR A 160 -2.42 3.62 2.34
CA THR A 160 -1.30 2.68 2.42
C THR A 160 -0.60 2.88 3.77
N ILE A 161 -0.45 1.80 4.52
CA ILE A 161 0.29 1.78 5.78
C ILE A 161 1.60 1.05 5.53
N LEU A 162 2.71 1.77 5.59
CA LEU A 162 4.01 1.25 5.18
C LEU A 162 4.96 1.15 6.37
N VAL A 163 5.53 -0.04 6.54
CA VAL A 163 6.69 -0.30 7.40
C VAL A 163 7.95 -0.26 6.52
N PRO A 164 8.92 0.63 6.75
CA PRO A 164 10.20 0.66 6.02
C PRO A 164 11.26 -0.20 6.73
N ASN A 165 12.40 -0.44 6.07
CA ASN A 165 13.62 -0.99 6.68
C ASN A 165 14.69 0.08 6.97
N GLU A 166 14.29 1.32 7.14
CA GLU A 166 15.17 2.46 7.43
C GLU A 166 16.17 2.84 6.32
N VAL A 167 16.21 2.12 5.20
CA VAL A 167 16.98 2.53 4.02
C VAL A 167 16.19 3.57 3.24
N ASP A 168 16.80 4.73 3.01
CA ASP A 168 16.22 5.83 2.23
C ASP A 168 15.78 5.37 0.83
N GLY A 169 14.83 6.09 0.20
CA GLY A 169 14.42 5.82 -1.19
C GLY A 169 12.99 6.21 -1.49
N LEU A 170 12.12 6.33 -0.49
CA LEU A 170 10.78 6.86 -0.69
C LEU A 170 10.82 8.37 -0.92
N GLN A 171 10.19 8.83 -2.01
CA GLN A 171 10.07 10.25 -2.32
C GLN A 171 8.60 10.62 -2.52
N ALA A 172 8.19 11.75 -1.94
CA ALA A 172 6.88 12.36 -2.15
C ALA A 172 7.01 13.62 -3.00
N PHE A 173 6.04 13.84 -3.88
CA PHE A 173 5.99 15.01 -4.75
C PHE A 173 5.09 16.09 -4.13
N LYS A 174 5.60 17.29 -4.00
CA LYS A 174 4.86 18.45 -3.53
C LYS A 174 5.41 19.73 -4.16
N ASP A 175 4.53 20.65 -4.53
CA ASP A 175 4.89 21.97 -5.04
C ASP A 175 5.97 21.95 -6.14
N GLY A 176 5.84 20.99 -7.09
CA GLY A 176 6.76 20.84 -8.22
C GLY A 176 8.09 20.11 -7.91
N HIS A 177 8.29 19.66 -6.66
CA HIS A 177 9.56 19.07 -6.22
C HIS A 177 9.37 17.69 -5.60
N TRP A 178 10.42 16.85 -5.69
CA TRP A 178 10.52 15.55 -5.01
C TRP A 178 11.26 15.70 -3.68
N TYR A 179 10.61 15.30 -2.59
CA TYR A 179 11.17 15.31 -1.24
C TYR A 179 11.47 13.89 -0.77
N ASN A 180 12.66 13.65 -0.25
CA ASN A 180 12.97 12.39 0.41
C ASN A 180 12.19 12.29 1.73
N VAL A 181 11.52 11.18 1.94
CA VAL A 181 10.86 10.88 3.19
C VAL A 181 11.90 10.38 4.19
N LYS A 182 12.12 11.16 5.25
CA LYS A 182 12.99 10.76 6.36
C LYS A 182 12.19 9.96 7.36
N TYR A 183 12.65 8.75 7.66
CA TYR A 183 11.93 7.86 8.56
C TYR A 183 12.19 8.22 10.02
N ILE A 184 11.11 8.31 10.79
CA ILE A 184 11.18 8.34 12.24
C ILE A 184 11.30 6.89 12.72
N PRO A 185 12.26 6.54 13.58
CA PRO A 185 12.40 5.17 14.10
C PRO A 185 11.08 4.63 14.65
N ASN A 186 10.75 3.41 14.31
CA ASN A 186 9.51 2.73 14.69
C ASN A 186 8.20 3.43 14.30
N ALA A 187 8.22 4.36 13.33
CA ALA A 187 7.01 4.97 12.84
C ALA A 187 6.44 4.20 11.63
N LEU A 188 5.12 4.22 11.49
CA LEU A 188 4.43 3.83 10.27
C LEU A 188 4.33 5.02 9.33
N VAL A 189 4.58 4.83 8.04
CA VAL A 189 4.37 5.86 7.03
C VAL A 189 2.98 5.66 6.42
N ILE A 190 2.15 6.70 6.47
CA ILE A 190 0.78 6.65 5.97
C ILE A 190 0.66 7.47 4.70
N HIS A 191 0.20 6.82 3.63
CA HIS A 191 -0.18 7.49 2.40
C HIS A 191 -1.70 7.62 2.35
N ILE A 192 -2.20 8.81 2.14
CA ILE A 192 -3.58 9.01 1.70
C ILE A 192 -3.66 8.52 0.26
N GLY A 193 -4.57 7.61 0.01
CA GLY A 193 -4.82 7.07 -1.32
C GLY A 193 -5.98 7.76 -2.04
N ASP A 194 -6.21 7.34 -3.28
CA ASP A 194 -7.18 7.98 -4.18
C ASP A 194 -8.63 7.85 -3.66
N GLN A 195 -8.97 6.75 -2.99
CA GLN A 195 -10.33 6.55 -2.50
C GLN A 195 -10.67 7.50 -1.33
N ILE A 196 -9.70 7.87 -0.48
CA ILE A 196 -9.92 8.93 0.53
C ILE A 196 -10.02 10.30 -0.13
N GLU A 197 -9.26 10.57 -1.18
CA GLU A 197 -9.41 11.83 -1.92
C GLU A 197 -10.81 11.94 -2.54
N ILE A 198 -11.31 10.87 -3.18
CA ILE A 198 -12.66 10.82 -3.75
C ILE A 198 -13.70 10.98 -2.66
N LEU A 199 -13.65 10.16 -1.61
CA LEU A 199 -14.64 10.14 -0.53
C LEU A 199 -14.71 11.47 0.22
N SER A 200 -13.56 12.14 0.40
CA SER A 200 -13.47 13.46 1.03
C SER A 200 -13.80 14.63 0.09
N ASN A 201 -14.28 14.37 -1.13
CA ASN A 201 -14.48 15.37 -2.18
C ASN A 201 -13.25 16.28 -2.38
N GLY A 202 -12.05 15.70 -2.29
CA GLY A 202 -10.78 16.37 -2.49
C GLY A 202 -10.26 17.20 -1.30
N LYS A 203 -10.89 17.11 -0.11
CA LYS A 203 -10.35 17.76 1.10
C LYS A 203 -9.05 17.10 1.56
N TYR A 204 -8.96 15.79 1.53
CA TYR A 204 -7.72 15.05 1.65
C TYR A 204 -7.16 14.75 0.27
N LYS A 205 -5.83 14.86 0.10
CA LYS A 205 -5.16 14.66 -1.17
C LYS A 205 -4.35 13.38 -1.20
N SER A 206 -4.57 12.59 -2.23
CA SER A 206 -3.71 11.46 -2.56
C SER A 206 -2.29 11.97 -2.87
N VAL A 207 -1.29 11.21 -2.45
CA VAL A 207 0.10 11.64 -2.57
C VAL A 207 0.78 10.99 -3.76
N LEU A 208 1.24 11.81 -4.69
CA LEU A 208 2.14 11.33 -5.75
C LEU A 208 3.50 11.00 -5.13
N HIS A 209 3.94 9.77 -5.31
CA HIS A 209 5.18 9.28 -4.72
C HIS A 209 5.89 8.30 -5.65
N ARG A 210 7.17 8.05 -5.39
CA ARG A 210 8.01 7.09 -6.10
C ARG A 210 9.07 6.51 -5.18
N THR A 211 9.73 5.44 -5.63
CA THR A 211 10.83 4.82 -4.90
C THR A 211 12.09 4.84 -5.75
N THR A 212 13.18 5.39 -5.20
CA THR A 212 14.52 5.26 -5.75
C THR A 212 15.19 4.00 -5.23
N VAL A 213 16.26 3.58 -5.86
CA VAL A 213 17.10 2.44 -5.46
C VAL A 213 18.45 2.91 -4.97
N ASP A 214 19.08 2.12 -4.12
CA ASP A 214 20.42 2.38 -3.58
C ASP A 214 21.46 1.55 -4.33
N LYS A 215 22.71 2.04 -4.40
CA LYS A 215 23.80 1.36 -5.07
C LYS A 215 24.38 0.19 -4.27
N GLU A 216 24.34 0.30 -2.95
CA GLU A 216 25.06 -0.59 -2.03
C GLU A 216 24.14 -1.34 -1.06
N LYS A 217 22.98 -0.74 -0.74
CA LYS A 217 22.07 -1.24 0.30
C LYS A 217 20.82 -1.84 -0.30
N THR A 218 20.41 -2.98 0.23
CA THR A 218 19.07 -3.53 -0.02
C THR A 218 18.04 -2.72 0.74
N ARG A 219 17.08 -2.15 0.01
CA ARG A 219 15.89 -1.56 0.60
C ARG A 219 14.76 -2.59 0.57
N ILE A 220 13.99 -2.67 1.66
CA ILE A 220 12.78 -3.47 1.73
C ILE A 220 11.67 -2.61 2.33
N SER A 221 10.44 -2.80 1.88
CA SER A 221 9.27 -2.11 2.45
C SER A 221 8.06 -3.01 2.45
N TRP A 222 7.19 -2.83 3.45
CA TRP A 222 5.97 -3.61 3.71
C TRP A 222 4.74 -2.69 3.67
N PRO A 223 4.35 -2.16 2.51
CA PRO A 223 3.07 -1.46 2.39
C PRO A 223 1.90 -2.43 2.51
N VAL A 224 0.89 -2.02 3.26
CA VAL A 224 -0.43 -2.64 3.27
C VAL A 224 -1.42 -1.66 2.69
N PHE A 225 -2.08 -2.06 1.60
CA PHE A 225 -3.13 -1.30 0.94
C PHE A 225 -4.49 -1.68 1.53
N LEU A 226 -5.28 -0.67 1.90
CA LEU A 226 -6.64 -0.86 2.39
C LEU A 226 -7.61 -0.58 1.26
N GLU A 227 -8.29 -1.61 0.81
CA GLU A 227 -9.14 -1.58 -0.37
C GLU A 227 -10.57 -2.03 -0.02
N PRO A 228 -11.60 -1.44 -0.64
CA PRO A 228 -12.93 -2.02 -0.56
C PRO A 228 -13.05 -3.24 -1.48
N PRO A 229 -14.12 -4.03 -1.35
CA PRO A 229 -14.48 -5.02 -2.37
C PRO A 229 -14.60 -4.40 -3.76
N SER A 230 -14.33 -5.20 -4.80
CA SER A 230 -14.26 -4.71 -6.19
C SER A 230 -15.56 -4.09 -6.71
N ASP A 231 -16.71 -4.56 -6.22
CA ASP A 231 -18.05 -4.10 -6.58
C ASP A 231 -18.58 -2.98 -5.68
N PHE A 232 -17.82 -2.60 -4.65
CA PHE A 232 -18.17 -1.50 -3.75
C PHE A 232 -18.08 -0.16 -4.47
N GLU A 233 -19.12 0.67 -4.31
CA GLU A 233 -19.17 2.00 -4.92
C GLU A 233 -18.50 3.04 -4.03
N VAL A 234 -17.56 3.81 -4.58
CA VAL A 234 -16.92 4.95 -3.92
C VAL A 234 -17.21 6.22 -4.69
N GLY A 235 -17.67 7.21 -3.97
CA GLY A 235 -17.95 8.57 -4.48
C GLY A 235 -17.79 9.61 -3.38
N PRO A 236 -17.92 10.91 -3.69
CA PRO A 236 -17.89 11.97 -2.70
C PRO A 236 -18.95 11.76 -1.63
N HIS A 237 -18.56 11.83 -0.36
CA HIS A 237 -19.49 11.67 0.76
C HIS A 237 -20.59 12.75 0.72
N PRO A 238 -21.89 12.38 0.83
CA PRO A 238 -23.00 13.34 0.64
C PRO A 238 -22.91 14.59 1.53
N LYS A 239 -22.45 14.47 2.78
CA LYS A 239 -22.26 15.61 3.70
C LYS A 239 -21.21 16.62 3.23
N LEU A 240 -20.37 16.27 2.25
CA LEU A 240 -19.32 17.16 1.71
C LEU A 240 -19.70 17.77 0.37
N VAL A 241 -20.90 17.49 -0.10
CA VAL A 241 -21.40 17.98 -1.40
C VAL A 241 -22.58 18.91 -1.16
N ASN A 242 -22.52 20.12 -1.72
CA ASN A 242 -23.60 21.11 -1.72
C ASN A 242 -23.42 22.06 -2.92
N GLU A 243 -24.23 23.08 -3.04
CA GLU A 243 -24.17 24.05 -4.14
C GLU A 243 -22.82 24.79 -4.21
N ASP A 244 -22.23 25.15 -3.06
CA ASP A 244 -20.94 25.84 -2.98
C ASP A 244 -19.74 24.89 -3.18
N ASN A 245 -19.93 23.58 -2.95
CA ASN A 245 -18.91 22.55 -3.12
C ASN A 245 -19.49 21.34 -3.86
N PRO A 246 -19.74 21.45 -5.19
CA PRO A 246 -20.30 20.35 -5.98
C PRO A 246 -19.38 19.13 -6.01
N PRO A 247 -19.88 17.94 -6.41
CA PRO A 247 -19.06 16.74 -6.49
C PRO A 247 -17.94 16.91 -7.51
N LYS A 248 -16.70 16.71 -7.07
CA LYS A 248 -15.49 16.80 -7.90
C LYS A 248 -15.11 15.48 -8.57
N TYR A 249 -15.68 14.40 -8.12
CA TYR A 249 -15.42 13.04 -8.58
C TYR A 249 -16.74 12.33 -8.88
N LYS A 250 -16.69 11.38 -9.81
CA LYS A 250 -17.84 10.50 -10.10
C LYS A 250 -17.85 9.34 -9.13
N THR A 251 -19.03 8.90 -8.72
CA THR A 251 -19.21 7.61 -8.03
C THR A 251 -18.96 6.48 -9.01
N LYS A 252 -18.11 5.52 -8.63
CA LYS A 252 -17.76 4.34 -9.43
C LYS A 252 -17.57 3.12 -8.54
N LYS A 253 -17.78 1.94 -9.09
CA LYS A 253 -17.29 0.70 -8.48
C LYS A 253 -15.76 0.73 -8.41
N TYR A 254 -15.22 0.25 -7.30
CA TYR A 254 -13.76 0.24 -7.09
C TYR A 254 -13.03 -0.53 -8.19
N GLY A 255 -13.57 -1.68 -8.61
CA GLY A 255 -12.98 -2.46 -9.71
C GLY A 255 -12.90 -1.69 -11.02
N ASP A 256 -13.95 -0.92 -11.35
CA ASP A 256 -13.96 -0.08 -12.56
C ASP A 256 -12.93 1.06 -12.44
N TYR A 257 -12.81 1.66 -11.25
CA TYR A 257 -11.79 2.66 -10.98
C TYR A 257 -10.38 2.10 -11.21
N VAL A 258 -10.09 0.93 -10.61
CA VAL A 258 -8.79 0.23 -10.76
C VAL A 258 -8.51 -0.08 -12.23
N TYR A 259 -9.51 -0.63 -12.95
CA TYR A 259 -9.38 -0.93 -14.37
C TYR A 259 -9.04 0.31 -15.19
N CYS A 260 -9.77 1.42 -15.01
CA CYS A 260 -9.50 2.67 -15.72
C CYS A 260 -8.08 3.18 -15.42
N LYS A 261 -7.66 3.18 -14.14
CA LYS A 261 -6.35 3.68 -13.75
C LYS A 261 -5.19 2.86 -14.31
N LEU A 262 -5.29 1.52 -14.25
CA LEU A 262 -4.27 0.62 -14.78
C LEU A 262 -4.14 0.72 -16.32
N ASN A 263 -5.25 0.96 -17.01
CA ASN A 263 -5.29 1.12 -18.48
C ASN A 263 -5.15 2.57 -18.94
N LYS A 264 -4.88 3.53 -18.03
CA LYS A 264 -4.75 4.96 -18.31
C LYS A 264 -5.97 5.55 -19.02
N LEU A 265 -7.16 5.06 -18.70
CA LEU A 265 -8.43 5.58 -19.19
C LEU A 265 -8.90 6.76 -18.32
N PRO A 266 -9.78 7.64 -18.84
CA PRO A 266 -10.38 8.71 -18.05
C PRO A 266 -11.09 8.21 -16.81
N GLN A 267 -10.93 8.91 -15.69
CA GLN A 267 -11.57 8.60 -14.39
C GLN A 267 -12.96 9.22 -14.27
#